data_767e006315b8d70375a8432211e4c62d
#
_entry.id   767e006315b8d70375a8432211e4c62d
#
_cell.length_a   1.000
_cell.length_b   1.000
_cell.length_c   1.000
_cell.angle_alpha   90.00
_cell.angle_beta   90.00
_cell.angle_gamma   90.00
#
_symmetry.space_group_name_H-M   'P 1'
#
loop_
_entity.id
_entity.type
_entity.pdbx_description
1 polymer ?
#
loop_
_entity_poly.entity_id
_entity_poly.type
_entity_poly.pdbx_seq_one_letter_code
_entity_poly.pdbx_strand_id
1 'polypeptide(L)'
;MSGTMNEIGVILLAAGEGKRMKSGLPKVMHSLGGKPLFLHVLATAQRLKPSKVTIIIGYRAETVKRAYCDGDVTWAIQQQQLGTGHAVLCARDSFREFAGDILILSGDVPLISEGTLNAMIHSHRERNASLTLLTASLKEPRGDRKSVV
;
A
#
# COMPACT_ATOMS: atom_id res chain seq x y z
N MET A 1 -16.19 -10.01 22.00
CA MET A 1 -15.20 -9.36 21.13
C MET A 1 -15.92 -9.00 19.82
N SER A 2 -16.48 -7.81 19.73
CA SER A 2 -17.21 -7.36 18.56
C SER A 2 -16.22 -6.62 17.64
N GLY A 3 -15.57 -7.36 16.75
CA GLY A 3 -14.93 -6.74 15.59
C GLY A 3 -16.06 -6.14 14.75
N THR A 4 -16.13 -4.82 14.69
CA THR A 4 -17.10 -4.12 13.86
C THR A 4 -16.78 -4.45 12.41
N MET A 5 -17.73 -5.06 11.70
CA MET A 5 -17.64 -5.49 10.28
C MET A 5 -17.34 -4.34 9.29
N ASN A 6 -16.93 -3.18 9.79
CA ASN A 6 -16.63 -1.96 9.01
C ASN A 6 -15.20 -1.45 9.20
N GLU A 7 -14.34 -2.16 9.91
CA GLU A 7 -12.96 -1.72 10.09
C GLU A 7 -12.14 -1.87 8.80
N ILE A 8 -11.21 -0.95 8.60
CA ILE A 8 -10.27 -0.97 7.49
C ILE A 8 -8.85 -1.05 8.05
N GLY A 9 -8.11 -2.05 7.60
CA GLY A 9 -6.67 -2.12 7.76
C GLY A 9 -5.97 -1.74 6.47
N VAL A 10 -4.84 -1.09 6.55
CA VAL A 10 -4.05 -0.69 5.37
C VAL A 10 -2.69 -1.37 5.40
N ILE A 11 -2.33 -1.99 4.28
CA ILE A 11 -0.96 -2.45 3.99
C ILE A 11 -0.39 -1.56 2.90
N LEU A 12 0.66 -0.80 3.22
CA LEU A 12 1.35 0.06 2.27
C LEU A 12 2.66 -0.58 1.82
N LEU A 13 2.78 -0.89 0.54
CA LEU A 13 3.96 -1.54 -0.04
C LEU A 13 5.03 -0.51 -0.38
N ALA A 14 6.12 -0.50 0.37
CA ALA A 14 7.25 0.42 0.23
C ALA A 14 8.62 -0.29 0.20
N ALA A 15 8.65 -1.61 -0.05
CA ALA A 15 9.88 -2.41 -0.01
C ALA A 15 10.70 -2.38 -1.31
N GLY A 16 10.16 -1.88 -2.43
CA GLY A 16 10.76 -1.96 -3.75
C GLY A 16 12.03 -1.13 -3.91
N GLU A 17 13.07 -1.74 -4.49
CA GLU A 17 14.35 -1.09 -4.78
C GLU A 17 14.26 -0.04 -5.90
N GLY A 18 13.37 -0.26 -6.89
CA GLY A 18 13.23 0.66 -8.02
C GLY A 18 14.40 0.63 -9.01
N LYS A 19 14.97 -0.54 -9.31
CA LYS A 19 16.14 -0.75 -10.18
C LYS A 19 16.13 0.05 -11.49
N ARG A 20 14.96 0.23 -12.09
CA ARG A 20 14.77 0.97 -13.35
C ARG A 20 15.07 2.48 -13.23
N MET A 21 15.00 3.05 -12.03
CA MET A 21 15.22 4.48 -11.82
C MET A 21 16.70 4.88 -11.73
N LYS A 22 17.61 3.89 -11.74
CA LYS A 22 19.09 4.10 -11.66
C LYS A 22 19.48 5.08 -10.55
N SER A 23 18.77 5.06 -9.43
CA SER A 23 18.95 5.92 -8.28
C SER A 23 19.34 5.09 -7.06
N GLY A 24 20.17 5.65 -6.20
CA GLY A 24 20.48 5.04 -4.90
C GLY A 24 19.37 5.12 -3.87
N LEU A 25 18.24 5.80 -4.19
CA LEU A 25 17.08 5.90 -3.30
C LEU A 25 16.07 4.80 -3.60
N PRO A 26 15.35 4.28 -2.58
CA PRO A 26 14.17 3.46 -2.80
C PRO A 26 13.16 4.20 -3.68
N LYS A 27 12.45 3.47 -4.57
CA LYS A 27 11.49 4.09 -5.50
C LYS A 27 10.50 5.01 -4.80
N VAL A 28 9.98 4.57 -3.68
CA VAL A 28 8.97 5.28 -2.87
C VAL A 28 9.49 6.56 -2.20
N MET A 29 10.81 6.73 -2.14
CA MET A 29 11.48 7.90 -1.57
C MET A 29 11.71 9.03 -2.58
N HIS A 30 11.48 8.79 -3.88
CA HIS A 30 11.51 9.87 -4.84
C HIS A 30 10.44 10.90 -4.53
N SER A 31 10.79 12.17 -4.73
CA SER A 31 9.94 13.30 -4.32
C SER A 31 8.97 13.72 -5.43
N LEU A 32 7.74 13.97 -5.05
CA LEU A 32 6.74 14.65 -5.84
C LEU A 32 6.26 15.87 -5.04
N GLY A 33 6.47 17.10 -5.59
CA GLY A 33 6.14 18.33 -4.88
C GLY A 33 6.83 18.47 -3.52
N GLY A 34 8.09 18.02 -3.40
CA GLY A 34 8.88 18.11 -2.18
C GLY A 34 8.61 17.02 -1.13
N LYS A 35 7.68 16.10 -1.38
CA LYS A 35 7.29 15.05 -0.45
C LYS A 35 7.49 13.65 -1.07
N PRO A 36 8.08 12.67 -0.36
CA PRO A 36 8.22 11.30 -0.84
C PRO A 36 6.91 10.67 -1.33
N LEU A 37 6.98 9.86 -2.40
CA LEU A 37 5.80 9.24 -3.02
C LEU A 37 4.93 8.50 -2.02
N PHE A 38 5.52 7.66 -1.15
CA PHE A 38 4.75 6.86 -0.21
C PHE A 38 3.98 7.70 0.82
N LEU A 39 4.49 8.89 1.15
CA LEU A 39 3.81 9.79 2.09
C LEU A 39 2.55 10.42 1.49
N HIS A 40 2.47 10.57 0.17
CA HIS A 40 1.23 10.96 -0.50
C HIS A 40 0.18 9.86 -0.38
N VAL A 41 0.58 8.61 -0.66
CA VAL A 41 -0.31 7.45 -0.55
C VAL A 41 -0.76 7.26 0.90
N LEU A 42 0.17 7.33 1.85
CA LEU A 42 -0.12 7.21 3.28
C LEU A 42 -1.12 8.26 3.75
N ALA A 43 -0.92 9.52 3.35
CA ALA A 43 -1.83 10.61 3.71
C ALA A 43 -3.25 10.38 3.14
N THR A 44 -3.37 9.85 1.93
CA THR A 44 -4.67 9.49 1.34
C THR A 44 -5.30 8.33 2.10
N ALA A 45 -4.52 7.30 2.44
CA ALA A 45 -5.01 6.16 3.21
C ALA A 45 -5.48 6.55 4.62
N GLN A 46 -4.77 7.45 5.29
CA GLN A 46 -5.13 7.93 6.63
C GLN A 46 -6.47 8.70 6.66
N ARG A 47 -6.88 9.33 5.56
CA ARG A 47 -8.21 9.98 5.46
C ARG A 47 -9.36 8.98 5.56
N LEU A 48 -9.14 7.72 5.21
CA LEU A 48 -10.11 6.64 5.40
C LEU A 48 -10.28 6.24 6.87
N LYS A 49 -9.48 6.82 7.77
CA LYS A 49 -9.46 6.52 9.22
C LYS A 49 -9.29 5.03 9.51
N PRO A 50 -8.26 4.38 8.93
CA PRO A 50 -8.03 2.96 9.16
C PRO A 50 -7.73 2.71 10.64
N SER A 51 -8.22 1.59 11.18
CA SER A 51 -7.92 1.17 12.55
C SER A 51 -6.49 0.61 12.68
N LYS A 52 -5.87 0.25 11.55
CA LYS A 52 -4.50 -0.27 11.50
C LYS A 52 -3.80 0.09 10.20
N VAL A 53 -2.54 0.52 10.29
CA VAL A 53 -1.68 0.76 9.13
C VAL A 53 -0.37 0.01 9.31
N THR A 54 -0.01 -0.83 8.33
CA THR A 54 1.28 -1.51 8.29
C THR A 54 2.02 -1.13 7.01
N ILE A 55 3.25 -0.63 7.14
CA ILE A 55 4.10 -0.25 6.02
C ILE A 55 5.17 -1.33 5.83
N ILE A 56 5.20 -1.91 4.63
CA ILE A 56 6.19 -2.92 4.26
C ILE A 56 7.41 -2.23 3.68
N ILE A 57 8.53 -2.38 4.34
CA ILE A 57 9.82 -1.81 3.94
C ILE A 57 10.83 -2.93 3.65
N GLY A 58 11.86 -2.61 2.89
CA GLY A 58 12.89 -3.60 2.51
C GLY A 58 14.19 -2.90 2.17
N TYR A 59 14.42 -2.65 0.90
CA TYR A 59 15.63 -1.94 0.47
C TYR A 59 15.75 -0.57 1.15
N ARG A 60 16.88 -0.34 1.84
CA ARG A 60 17.14 0.87 2.64
C ARG A 60 16.00 1.23 3.61
N ALA A 61 15.50 0.23 4.32
CA ALA A 61 14.40 0.35 5.27
C ALA A 61 14.51 1.55 6.21
N GLU A 62 15.70 1.80 6.75
CA GLU A 62 15.93 2.91 7.69
C GLU A 62 15.75 4.29 7.04
N THR A 63 16.04 4.42 5.74
CA THR A 63 15.78 5.68 5.01
C THR A 63 14.29 5.96 4.91
N VAL A 64 13.49 4.92 4.67
CA VAL A 64 12.02 5.05 4.60
C VAL A 64 11.43 5.35 5.97
N LYS A 65 11.88 4.66 7.03
CA LYS A 65 11.43 4.90 8.40
C LYS A 65 11.70 6.34 8.86
N ARG A 66 12.91 6.85 8.60
CA ARG A 66 13.27 8.23 8.99
C ARG A 66 12.44 9.30 8.30
N ALA A 67 11.86 9.02 7.15
CA ALA A 67 11.00 9.96 6.45
C ALA A 67 9.60 10.09 7.08
N TYR A 68 9.23 9.19 7.98
CA TYR A 68 7.96 9.20 8.69
C TYR A 68 8.17 8.81 10.15
N CYS A 69 8.33 9.82 10.99
CA CYS A 69 8.55 9.66 12.43
C CYS A 69 7.27 9.84 13.25
N ASP A 70 6.22 10.40 12.65
CA ASP A 70 4.99 10.79 13.34
C ASP A 70 3.86 9.85 12.95
N GLY A 71 3.36 9.07 13.89
CA GLY A 71 2.12 8.36 13.69
C GLY A 71 2.14 6.89 14.08
N ASP A 72 0.96 6.40 14.22
CA ASP A 72 0.63 5.05 14.68
C ASP A 72 0.67 4.08 13.49
N VAL A 73 1.89 3.71 13.08
CA VAL A 73 2.09 2.72 12.01
C VAL A 73 2.94 1.56 12.50
N THR A 74 2.63 0.38 12.02
CA THR A 74 3.46 -0.81 12.20
C THR A 74 4.40 -0.95 11.01
N TRP A 75 5.66 -1.29 11.26
CA TRP A 75 6.64 -1.57 10.22
C TRP A 75 6.86 -3.06 10.09
N ALA A 76 6.74 -3.58 8.87
CA ALA A 76 7.11 -4.96 8.56
C ALA A 76 8.24 -4.98 7.54
N ILE A 77 9.22 -5.86 7.72
CA ILE A 77 10.43 -5.91 6.89
C ILE A 77 10.33 -7.07 5.91
N GLN A 78 10.40 -6.75 4.63
CA GLN A 78 10.63 -7.72 3.56
C GLN A 78 12.13 -7.90 3.36
N GLN A 79 12.71 -8.90 3.97
CA GLN A 79 14.17 -9.16 3.87
C GLN A 79 14.59 -9.59 2.47
N GLN A 80 13.79 -10.45 1.83
CA GLN A 80 14.02 -10.94 0.48
C GLN A 80 12.93 -10.42 -0.46
N GLN A 81 13.32 -9.82 -1.56
CA GLN A 81 12.38 -9.22 -2.52
C GLN A 81 11.79 -10.28 -3.48
N LEU A 82 10.95 -11.17 -2.96
CA LEU A 82 10.31 -12.26 -3.71
C LEU A 82 9.00 -11.85 -4.36
N GLY A 83 8.77 -10.55 -4.54
CA GLY A 83 7.60 -10.00 -5.21
C GLY A 83 6.53 -9.47 -4.25
N THR A 84 5.44 -8.94 -4.84
CA THR A 84 4.38 -8.22 -4.13
C THR A 84 3.60 -9.12 -3.16
N GLY A 85 3.28 -10.35 -3.58
CA GLY A 85 2.60 -11.31 -2.71
C GLY A 85 3.39 -11.64 -1.45
N HIS A 86 4.71 -11.83 -1.59
CA HIS A 86 5.60 -12.04 -0.44
C HIS A 86 5.65 -10.80 0.47
N ALA A 87 5.65 -9.59 -0.11
CA ALA A 87 5.58 -8.36 0.69
C ALA A 87 4.31 -8.31 1.56
N VAL A 88 3.15 -8.65 1.00
CA VAL A 88 1.89 -8.73 1.75
C VAL A 88 1.97 -9.76 2.87
N LEU A 89 2.58 -10.92 2.61
CA LEU A 89 2.77 -11.96 3.65
C LEU A 89 3.63 -11.49 4.82
N CYS A 90 4.56 -10.55 4.62
CA CYS A 90 5.34 -9.96 5.72
C CYS A 90 4.47 -9.16 6.71
N ALA A 91 3.28 -8.72 6.30
CA ALA A 91 2.32 -8.06 7.19
C ALA A 91 1.41 -9.04 7.96
N ARG A 92 1.47 -10.34 7.68
CA ARG A 92 0.53 -11.34 8.20
C ARG A 92 0.37 -11.27 9.72
N ASP A 93 1.45 -11.18 10.45
CA ASP A 93 1.40 -11.18 11.92
C ASP A 93 0.73 -9.91 12.47
N SER A 94 0.88 -8.80 11.76
CA SER A 94 0.18 -7.55 12.11
C SER A 94 -1.33 -7.67 11.98
N PHE A 95 -1.84 -8.56 11.14
CA PHE A 95 -3.26 -8.71 10.83
C PHE A 95 -3.87 -10.03 11.28
N ARG A 96 -3.18 -10.80 12.14
CA ARG A 96 -3.62 -12.14 12.56
C ARG A 96 -5.01 -12.15 13.19
N GLU A 97 -5.33 -11.14 13.99
CA GLU A 97 -6.62 -11.03 14.70
C GLU A 97 -7.52 -9.93 14.11
N PHE A 98 -7.15 -9.43 12.94
CA PHE A 98 -7.89 -8.36 12.28
C PHE A 98 -9.08 -8.94 11.51
N ALA A 99 -10.29 -8.47 11.80
CA ALA A 99 -11.55 -8.98 11.24
C ALA A 99 -12.21 -8.06 10.21
N GLY A 100 -11.52 -6.96 9.82
CA GLY A 100 -12.03 -6.00 8.84
C GLY A 100 -11.49 -6.23 7.43
N ASP A 101 -11.81 -5.30 6.54
CA ASP A 101 -11.29 -5.28 5.18
C ASP A 101 -9.84 -4.82 5.16
N ILE A 102 -8.99 -5.45 4.36
CA ILE A 102 -7.59 -5.07 4.20
C ILE A 102 -7.39 -4.40 2.85
N LEU A 103 -7.03 -3.11 2.88
CA LEU A 103 -6.69 -2.33 1.70
C LEU A 103 -5.18 -2.38 1.47
N ILE A 104 -4.77 -2.92 0.33
CA ILE A 104 -3.35 -3.02 -0.07
C ILE A 104 -3.06 -1.92 -1.07
N LEU A 105 -2.11 -1.04 -0.75
CA LEU A 105 -1.72 0.10 -1.56
C LEU A 105 -0.26 0.03 -1.97
N SER A 106 0.03 0.43 -3.21
CA SER A 106 1.40 0.58 -3.70
C SER A 106 1.92 1.97 -3.35
N GLY A 107 3.04 2.06 -2.64
CA GLY A 107 3.63 3.33 -2.18
C GLY A 107 4.18 4.23 -3.29
N ASP A 108 4.19 3.75 -4.53
CA ASP A 108 4.64 4.48 -5.71
C ASP A 108 3.50 4.98 -6.61
N VAL A 109 2.26 4.98 -6.11
CA VAL A 109 1.07 5.50 -6.81
C VAL A 109 0.50 6.73 -6.08
N PRO A 110 1.23 7.87 -6.08
CA PRO A 110 0.95 9.01 -5.20
C PRO A 110 -0.34 9.76 -5.54
N LEU A 111 -0.89 9.57 -6.74
CA LEU A 111 -2.09 10.28 -7.20
C LEU A 111 -3.39 9.51 -6.97
N ILE A 112 -3.35 8.39 -6.24
CA ILE A 112 -4.57 7.70 -5.88
C ILE A 112 -5.45 8.60 -5.01
N SER A 113 -6.72 8.76 -5.38
CA SER A 113 -7.63 9.64 -4.66
C SER A 113 -8.40 8.90 -3.56
N GLU A 114 -8.78 9.64 -2.53
CA GLU A 114 -9.68 9.14 -1.48
C GLU A 114 -11.01 8.66 -2.06
N GLY A 115 -11.57 9.40 -3.03
CA GLY A 115 -12.81 9.03 -3.70
C GLY A 115 -12.71 7.68 -4.41
N THR A 116 -11.58 7.39 -5.08
CA THR A 116 -11.33 6.10 -5.72
C THR A 116 -11.28 4.97 -4.69
N LEU A 117 -10.59 5.17 -3.57
CA LEU A 117 -10.49 4.17 -2.51
C LEU A 117 -11.85 3.91 -1.85
N ASN A 118 -12.62 4.95 -1.56
CA ASN A 118 -13.96 4.83 -1.00
C ASN A 118 -14.90 4.07 -1.96
N ALA A 119 -14.87 4.37 -3.25
CA ALA A 119 -15.67 3.66 -4.25
C ALA A 119 -15.29 2.17 -4.34
N MET A 120 -14.00 1.85 -4.26
CA MET A 120 -13.50 0.48 -4.26
C MET A 120 -13.97 -0.29 -3.02
N ILE A 121 -13.86 0.30 -1.83
CA ILE A 121 -14.30 -0.30 -0.57
C ILE A 121 -15.82 -0.52 -0.59
N HIS A 122 -16.58 0.48 -1.05
CA HIS A 122 -18.02 0.39 -1.17
C HIS A 122 -18.44 -0.76 -2.11
N SER A 123 -17.85 -0.82 -3.30
CA SER A 123 -18.11 -1.91 -4.27
C SER A 123 -17.74 -3.29 -3.71
N HIS A 124 -16.65 -3.39 -2.96
CA HIS A 124 -16.22 -4.62 -2.29
C HIS A 124 -17.29 -5.13 -1.34
N ARG A 125 -17.81 -4.24 -0.48
CA ARG A 125 -18.80 -4.55 0.53
C ARG A 125 -20.18 -4.84 -0.05
N GLU A 126 -20.65 -4.03 -1.00
CA GLU A 126 -21.94 -4.26 -1.66
C GLU A 126 -22.01 -5.61 -2.35
N ARG A 127 -20.92 -6.05 -2.96
CA ARG A 127 -20.86 -7.33 -3.67
C ARG A 127 -20.48 -8.50 -2.76
N ASN A 128 -20.24 -8.25 -1.50
CA ASN A 128 -19.70 -9.23 -0.56
C ASN A 128 -18.50 -10.00 -1.18
N ALA A 129 -17.59 -9.27 -1.82
CA ALA A 129 -16.50 -9.82 -2.59
C ALA A 129 -15.38 -10.31 -1.68
N SER A 130 -14.75 -11.44 -2.02
CA SER A 130 -13.55 -11.92 -1.32
C SER A 130 -12.29 -11.16 -1.73
N LEU A 131 -12.29 -10.57 -2.93
CA LEU A 131 -11.19 -9.77 -3.48
C LEU A 131 -11.74 -8.75 -4.46
N THR A 132 -11.23 -7.52 -4.39
CA THR A 132 -11.52 -6.45 -5.35
C THR A 132 -10.22 -5.88 -5.87
N LEU A 133 -10.07 -5.74 -7.18
CA LEU A 133 -8.91 -5.15 -7.82
C LEU A 133 -9.28 -3.84 -8.49
N LEU A 134 -8.47 -2.82 -8.28
CA LEU A 134 -8.53 -1.58 -9.03
C LEU A 134 -7.70 -1.75 -10.31
N THR A 135 -8.36 -1.61 -11.46
CA THR A 135 -7.73 -1.70 -12.78
C THR A 135 -7.88 -0.42 -13.56
N ALA A 136 -6.99 -0.18 -14.52
CA ALA A 136 -7.08 0.94 -15.45
C ALA A 136 -7.04 0.42 -16.88
N SER A 137 -7.91 0.95 -17.74
CA SER A 137 -7.88 0.66 -19.18
C SER A 137 -6.93 1.65 -19.87
N LEU A 138 -5.86 1.17 -20.44
CA LEU A 138 -4.89 1.97 -21.19
C LEU A 138 -4.93 1.60 -22.66
N LYS A 139 -4.89 2.60 -23.54
CA LYS A 139 -4.84 2.38 -25.00
C LYS A 139 -3.55 1.67 -25.43
N GLU A 140 -2.42 2.02 -24.81
CA GLU A 140 -1.11 1.41 -25.04
C GLU A 140 -0.42 1.15 -23.69
N PRO A 141 -0.57 -0.04 -23.07
CA PRO A 141 0.08 -0.36 -21.82
C PRO A 141 1.56 -0.68 -22.06
N ARG A 142 2.41 0.34 -22.12
CA ARG A 142 3.86 0.19 -22.23
C ARG A 142 4.48 0.05 -20.85
N GLY A 143 5.21 -1.05 -20.64
CA GLY A 143 6.00 -1.27 -19.42
C GLY A 143 5.21 -1.72 -18.20
N ASP A 144 3.92 -1.95 -18.32
CA ASP A 144 3.10 -2.54 -17.28
C ASP A 144 2.89 -4.04 -17.52
N ARG A 145 2.65 -4.79 -16.43
CA ARG A 145 2.30 -6.19 -16.56
C ARG A 145 0.89 -6.26 -17.14
N LYS A 146 0.76 -6.92 -18.28
CA LYS A 146 -0.55 -7.26 -18.84
C LYS A 146 -1.23 -8.20 -17.85
N SER A 147 -2.21 -7.71 -17.10
CA SER A 147 -3.19 -8.59 -16.51
C SER A 147 -4.09 -9.04 -17.65
N VAL A 148 -3.87 -10.27 -18.11
CA VAL A 148 -4.83 -10.93 -19.01
C VAL A 148 -5.94 -11.43 -18.09
N VAL A 149 -7.09 -10.80 -18.17
CA VAL A 149 -8.33 -11.33 -17.61
C VAL A 149 -8.93 -12.30 -18.61
#